data_48d2a73ae51731191f16b2a7218d402f
#
_entry.id   48d2a73ae51731191f16b2a7218d402f
#
_cell.length_a   1.000
_cell.length_b   1.000
_cell.length_c   1.000
_cell.angle_alpha   90.00
_cell.angle_beta   90.00
_cell.angle_gamma   90.00
#
_symmetry.space_group_name_H-M   'P 1'
#
loop_
_entity.id
_entity.type
_entity.pdbx_description
1 polymer ?
#
loop_
_entity_poly.entity_id
_entity_poly.type
_entity_poly.pdbx_seq_one_letter_code
_entity_poly.pdbx_strand_id
1 'polypeptide(L)'
;MSEKRTEFRIPLMARVDVLWEDEDRTPRVAPATLEDTSHRGMSVRMKNEIRVGSHVTVKWGSEQDSGTVTNCRREKDHFVIGVKRDADEGGDRK
;
A
#
# COMPACT_ATOMS: atom_id res chain seq x y z
N MET A 1 5.45 -7.06 -25.12
CA MET A 1 5.27 -7.06 -24.61
C MET A 1 5.14 -6.95 -23.80
N SER A 2 4.95 -6.84 -23.55
CA SER A 2 4.68 -6.71 -22.73
C SER A 2 4.75 -6.69 -21.95
N GLU A 3 4.78 -6.59 -21.54
CA GLU A 3 4.71 -6.53 -20.76
C GLU A 3 4.86 -6.07 -20.05
N LYS A 4 5.00 -5.69 -19.80
CA LYS A 4 5.00 -5.24 -19.12
C LYS A 4 4.62 -4.68 -18.45
N ARG A 5 4.56 -4.45 -18.28
CA ARG A 5 3.95 -3.97 -17.70
C ARG A 5 3.53 -3.94 -16.63
N THR A 6 3.27 -3.93 -16.57
CA THR A 6 2.55 -4.08 -15.60
C THR A 6 3.12 -4.51 -14.38
N GLU A 7 4.22 -4.68 -14.17
CA GLU A 7 4.73 -5.02 -12.99
C GLU A 7 5.38 -3.89 -12.34
N PHE A 8 4.89 -3.43 -11.20
CA PHE A 8 5.55 -2.41 -10.45
C PHE A 8 6.65 -3.04 -9.67
N ARG A 9 7.78 -2.40 -9.67
CA ARG A 9 8.88 -2.87 -8.91
C ARG A 9 9.26 -1.83 -7.91
N ILE A 10 8.79 -2.01 -6.69
CA ILE A 10 9.11 -1.11 -5.60
C ILE A 10 10.27 -1.69 -4.85
N PRO A 11 11.40 -0.97 -4.74
CA PRO A 11 12.53 -1.50 -3.99
C PRO A 11 12.15 -1.71 -2.53
N LEU A 12 12.66 -2.77 -1.93
CA LEU A 12 12.44 -2.99 -0.51
C LEU A 12 13.09 -1.89 0.29
N MET A 13 12.49 -1.56 1.41
CA MET A 13 12.94 -0.48 2.29
C MET A 13 12.85 0.87 1.62
N ALA A 14 12.05 0.97 0.58
CA ALA A 14 11.85 2.23 -0.10
C ALA A 14 10.96 3.14 0.72
N ARG A 15 11.20 4.43 0.64
CA ARG A 15 10.32 5.40 1.27
C ARG A 15 9.13 5.62 0.35
N VAL A 16 7.95 5.51 0.91
CA VAL A 16 6.72 5.67 0.15
C VAL A 16 5.78 6.59 0.92
N ASP A 17 4.74 7.06 0.26
CA ASP A 17 3.66 7.79 0.91
C ASP A 17 2.43 6.93 0.84
N VAL A 18 1.71 6.86 1.95
CA VAL A 18 0.47 6.08 2.02
C VAL A 18 -0.68 7.07 2.16
N LEU A 19 -1.67 6.92 1.30
CA LEU A 19 -2.85 7.77 1.31
C LEU A 19 -4.07 6.94 1.64
N TRP A 20 -4.92 7.46 2.51
CA TRP A 20 -6.16 6.76 2.87
C TRP A 20 -7.15 7.78 3.39
N GLU A 21 -8.39 7.34 3.63
CA GLU A 21 -9.39 8.16 4.28
C GLU A 21 -9.66 7.56 5.64
N ASP A 22 -9.75 8.41 6.65
CA ASP A 22 -10.05 7.91 7.98
C ASP A 22 -11.57 7.72 8.14
N GLU A 23 -12.00 7.48 9.36
CA GLU A 23 -13.39 7.11 9.60
C GLU A 23 -14.40 8.16 9.18
N ASP A 24 -14.02 9.42 9.25
CA ASP A 24 -14.94 10.47 8.85
C ASP A 24 -14.63 10.96 7.45
N ARG A 25 -13.96 10.10 6.68
CA ARG A 25 -13.66 10.36 5.27
C ARG A 25 -12.73 11.52 5.03
N THR A 26 -11.95 11.85 6.02
CA THR A 26 -10.93 12.88 5.85
C THR A 26 -9.72 12.24 5.17
N PRO A 27 -9.26 12.81 4.05
CA PRO A 27 -8.07 12.28 3.40
C PRO A 27 -6.84 12.44 4.27
N ARG A 28 -6.03 11.41 4.32
CA ARG A 28 -4.80 11.40 5.09
C ARG A 28 -3.66 10.93 4.21
N VAL A 29 -2.48 11.43 4.53
CA VAL A 29 -1.27 10.97 3.87
C VAL A 29 -0.18 10.94 4.91
N ALA A 30 0.65 9.90 4.86
CA ALA A 30 1.76 9.79 5.80
C ALA A 30 2.91 9.03 5.13
N PRO A 31 4.13 9.36 5.52
CA PRO A 31 5.28 8.63 5.00
C PRO A 31 5.35 7.26 5.64
N ALA A 32 5.91 6.33 4.89
CA ALA A 32 6.05 4.95 5.35
C ALA A 32 7.27 4.34 4.69
N THR A 33 7.66 3.19 5.21
CA THR A 33 8.75 2.41 4.62
C THR A 33 8.17 1.10 4.12
N LEU A 34 8.41 0.78 2.86
CA LEU A 34 7.99 -0.48 2.30
C LEU A 34 8.95 -1.55 2.79
N GLU A 35 8.43 -2.56 3.47
CA GLU A 35 9.28 -3.61 4.02
C GLU A 35 9.25 -4.89 3.21
N ASP A 36 8.16 -5.10 2.51
CA ASP A 36 8.03 -6.34 1.76
C ASP A 36 7.04 -6.11 0.65
N THR A 37 7.24 -6.77 -0.45
CA THR A 37 6.32 -6.67 -1.57
C THR A 37 6.29 -7.98 -2.31
N SER A 38 5.10 -8.34 -2.81
CA SER A 38 4.92 -9.53 -3.61
C SER A 38 3.84 -9.24 -4.61
N HIS A 39 3.59 -10.22 -5.50
CA HIS A 39 2.52 -10.18 -6.45
C HIS A 39 1.20 -9.83 -5.86
N ARG A 40 0.90 -10.32 -4.63
CA ARG A 40 -0.40 -10.15 -4.04
C ARG A 40 -0.52 -8.99 -3.12
N GLY A 41 0.57 -8.51 -2.60
CA GLY A 41 0.46 -7.46 -1.63
C GLY A 41 1.77 -6.89 -1.19
N MET A 42 1.70 -6.06 -0.17
CA MET A 42 2.88 -5.42 0.33
C MET A 42 2.71 -5.17 1.82
N SER A 43 3.83 -4.92 2.49
CA SER A 43 3.84 -4.61 3.90
C SER A 43 4.56 -3.30 4.08
N VAL A 44 3.96 -2.36 4.78
CA VAL A 44 4.57 -1.07 5.02
C VAL A 44 4.64 -0.81 6.52
N ARG A 45 5.67 -0.08 6.93
CA ARG A 45 5.85 0.31 8.32
C ARG A 45 5.65 1.82 8.41
N MET A 46 4.79 2.24 9.31
CA MET A 46 4.49 3.66 9.46
C MET A 46 4.04 3.95 10.89
N LYS A 47 3.94 5.22 11.21
CA LYS A 47 3.58 5.62 12.55
C LYS A 47 2.09 5.63 12.80
N ASN A 48 1.31 5.56 11.75
CA ASN A 48 -0.14 5.68 11.85
C ASN A 48 -0.81 4.32 11.78
N GLU A 49 -1.88 4.17 12.54
CA GLU A 49 -2.71 2.99 12.46
C GLU A 49 -3.74 3.19 11.35
N ILE A 50 -3.97 2.15 10.56
CA ILE A 50 -5.00 2.20 9.52
C ILE A 50 -5.89 0.99 9.72
N ARG A 51 -7.18 1.20 9.74
CA ARG A 51 -8.13 0.12 10.00
C ARG A 51 -8.11 -0.93 8.91
N VAL A 52 -8.23 -2.16 9.34
CA VAL A 52 -8.39 -3.28 8.41
C VAL A 52 -9.65 -3.02 7.59
N GLY A 53 -9.56 -3.23 6.31
CA GLY A 53 -10.65 -2.96 5.38
C GLY A 53 -10.55 -1.62 4.68
N SER A 54 -9.65 -0.75 5.15
CA SER A 54 -9.48 0.55 4.51
C SER A 54 -8.80 0.39 3.16
N HIS A 55 -9.18 1.23 2.23
CA HIS A 55 -8.52 1.27 0.94
C HIS A 55 -7.37 2.27 1.02
N VAL A 56 -6.22 1.88 0.53
CA VAL A 56 -5.04 2.74 0.60
C VAL A 56 -4.38 2.81 -0.77
N THR A 57 -3.68 3.90 -0.98
CA THR A 57 -2.84 4.06 -2.16
C THR A 57 -1.42 4.29 -1.67
N VAL A 58 -0.48 3.56 -2.23
CA VAL A 58 0.93 3.67 -1.88
C VAL A 58 1.63 4.31 -3.07
N LYS A 59 2.31 5.40 -2.82
CA LYS A 59 2.95 6.18 -3.89
C LYS A 59 4.44 6.25 -3.69
N TRP A 60 5.19 6.11 -4.77
CA TRP A 60 6.63 6.29 -4.75
C TRP A 60 7.03 6.87 -6.10
N GLY A 61 7.74 8.00 -6.05
CA GLY A 61 8.10 8.68 -7.28
C GLY A 61 6.84 9.05 -8.05
N SER A 62 6.80 8.70 -9.31
CA SER A 62 5.63 8.95 -10.15
C SER A 62 4.71 7.73 -10.23
N GLU A 63 5.03 6.68 -9.47
CA GLU A 63 4.25 5.45 -9.52
C GLU A 63 3.31 5.35 -8.35
N GLN A 64 2.30 4.51 -8.46
CA GLN A 64 1.43 4.25 -7.34
C GLN A 64 0.76 2.89 -7.50
N ASP A 65 0.34 2.35 -6.38
CA ASP A 65 -0.36 1.09 -6.34
C ASP A 65 -1.42 1.20 -5.26
N SER A 66 -2.49 0.46 -5.38
CA SER A 66 -3.60 0.56 -4.43
C SER A 66 -3.98 -0.81 -3.90
N GLY A 67 -4.61 -0.81 -2.77
CA GLY A 67 -5.06 -2.05 -2.19
C GLY A 67 -5.88 -1.82 -0.94
N THR A 68 -6.15 -2.93 -0.25
CA THR A 68 -6.96 -2.93 0.95
C THR A 68 -6.14 -3.46 2.11
N VAL A 69 -6.24 -2.79 3.25
CA VAL A 69 -5.53 -3.20 4.45
C VAL A 69 -6.14 -4.51 4.95
N THR A 70 -5.31 -5.53 5.07
CA THR A 70 -5.77 -6.83 5.54
C THR A 70 -5.34 -7.12 6.96
N ASN A 71 -4.30 -6.44 7.45
CA ASN A 71 -3.95 -6.53 8.86
C ASN A 71 -3.14 -5.30 9.23
N CYS A 72 -3.13 -5.02 10.52
CA CYS A 72 -2.42 -3.88 11.03
C CYS A 72 -1.92 -4.29 12.40
N ARG A 73 -0.61 -4.37 12.56
CA ARG A 73 -0.02 -4.87 13.79
C ARG A 73 0.85 -3.78 14.40
N ARG A 74 0.65 -3.55 15.67
CA ARG A 74 1.47 -2.59 16.38
C ARG A 74 2.77 -3.22 16.83
N GLU A 75 3.87 -2.54 16.57
CA GLU A 75 5.18 -3.00 17.00
C GLU A 75 5.94 -1.83 17.59
N LYS A 76 6.10 -1.81 18.89
CA LYS A 76 6.80 -0.75 19.58
C LYS A 76 6.17 0.61 19.27
N ASP A 77 6.85 1.46 18.53
CA ASP A 77 6.37 2.80 18.24
C ASP A 77 5.88 2.97 16.83
N HIS A 78 5.59 1.87 16.14
CA HIS A 78 5.10 1.96 14.78
C HIS A 78 4.13 0.83 14.50
N PHE A 79 3.54 0.85 13.32
CA PHE A 79 2.61 -0.18 12.88
C PHE A 79 3.13 -0.82 11.61
N VAL A 80 2.92 -2.12 11.51
CA VAL A 80 3.22 -2.86 10.29
C VAL A 80 1.88 -3.19 9.67
N ILE A 81 1.67 -2.69 8.46
CA ILE A 81 0.38 -2.75 7.81
C ILE A 81 0.49 -3.60 6.56
N GLY A 82 -0.31 -4.65 6.52
CA GLY A 82 -0.37 -5.52 5.36
C GLY A 82 -1.44 -5.03 4.41
N VAL A 83 -1.09 -4.92 3.15
CA VAL A 83 -1.99 -4.42 2.11
C VAL A 83 -2.08 -5.47 1.02
N LYS A 84 -3.31 -5.87 0.71
CA LYS A 84 -3.55 -6.76 -0.40
C LYS A 84 -3.80 -5.89 -1.63
N ARG A 85 -3.02 -6.10 -2.68
CA ARG A 85 -3.19 -5.30 -3.89
C ARG A 85 -4.55 -5.51 -4.50
N ASP A 86 -5.08 -4.45 -5.09
CA ASP A 86 -6.31 -4.55 -5.85
C ASP A 86 -6.08 -5.48 -7.03
N ALA A 87 -7.08 -6.25 -7.33
CA ALA A 87 -6.95 -7.15 -8.46
C ALA A 87 -6.82 -6.35 -9.70
N ASP A 88 -5.97 -6.81 -10.47
CA ASP A 88 -5.90 -6.13 -11.65
C ASP A 88 -6.82 -6.60 -12.53
N GLU A 89 -7.36 -6.85 -12.16
CA GLU A 89 -8.18 -7.12 -12.77
C GLU A 89 -8.69 -6.53 -13.28
N GLY A 90 -8.50 -6.10 -13.24
CA GLY A 90 -9.03 -5.66 -13.60
C GLY A 90 -8.91 -5.19 -14.37
N GLY A 91 -8.54 -5.13 -14.39
CA GLY A 91 -8.51 -4.82 -14.95
C GLY A 91 -8.42 -4.86 -16.05
N ASP A 92 -8.26 -5.29 -15.87
CA ASP A 92 -8.25 -5.46 -16.65
C ASP A 92 -8.80 -5.55 -17.58
N ARG A 93 -9.08 -5.63 -17.59
CA ARG A 93 -9.58 -5.85 -18.22
C ARG A 93 -10.17 -5.57 -18.99
N LYS A 94 -10.13 -5.39 -18.88
CA LYS A 94 -10.67 -5.20 -19.39
C LYS A 94 -10.89 -5.09 -19.84
#